data_3f21de832c424f8ffe99cba3dd5d2599
#
_entry.id   3f21de832c424f8ffe99cba3dd5d2599
#
_cell.length_a   1.000
_cell.length_b   1.000
_cell.length_c   1.000
_cell.angle_alpha   90.00
_cell.angle_beta   90.00
_cell.angle_gamma   90.00
#
_symmetry.space_group_name_H-M   'P 1'
#
loop_
_entity.id
_entity.type
_entity.pdbx_description
1 polymer ?
#
loop_
_entity_poly.entity_id
_entity_poly.type
_entity_poly.pdbx_seq_one_letter_code
_entity_poly.pdbx_strand_id
1 'polypeptide(L)'
;MKKNNRAFTLIELLAVIAIISIIAAIATPNVIKLINKSNEDQIYSDAKLAISKAKYKYRKDSATNNEDKDYLIDELIDTEGKGYDITSCVNVRKDGTGNVVYSIYIATDKYSIGNACGNGTTEAQINTDGKEVITKK
;
A
#
# COMPACT_ATOMS: atom_id res chain seq x y z
N MET A 1 -55.38 13.55 -18.76
CA MET A 1 -54.18 14.20 -18.23
C MET A 1 -53.17 14.40 -19.35
N LYS A 2 -52.85 15.64 -19.73
CA LYS A 2 -51.82 15.95 -20.76
C LYS A 2 -50.44 15.74 -20.14
N LYS A 3 -49.70 14.74 -20.59
CA LYS A 3 -48.32 14.50 -20.21
C LYS A 3 -47.45 15.56 -20.91
N ASN A 4 -46.95 16.57 -20.18
CA ASN A 4 -46.00 17.52 -20.71
C ASN A 4 -44.62 16.83 -20.82
N ASN A 5 -44.33 16.28 -21.99
CA ASN A 5 -42.99 15.80 -22.32
C ASN A 5 -42.12 17.04 -22.67
N ARG A 6 -41.42 17.57 -21.68
CA ARG A 6 -40.37 18.56 -21.93
C ARG A 6 -39.16 17.80 -22.47
N ALA A 7 -38.93 17.89 -23.77
CA ALA A 7 -37.67 17.41 -24.37
C ALA A 7 -36.59 18.45 -24.14
N PHE A 8 -35.40 17.99 -23.70
CA PHE A 8 -34.22 18.83 -23.57
C PHE A 8 -33.83 19.40 -24.96
N THR A 9 -33.44 20.65 -24.99
CA THR A 9 -32.89 21.26 -26.21
C THR A 9 -31.42 20.85 -26.40
N LEU A 10 -30.96 20.80 -27.65
CA LEU A 10 -29.58 20.46 -27.97
C LEU A 10 -28.59 21.43 -27.32
N ILE A 11 -28.96 22.70 -27.18
CA ILE A 11 -28.14 23.73 -26.56
C ILE A 11 -28.03 23.56 -25.05
N GLU A 12 -29.08 23.10 -24.36
CA GLU A 12 -29.03 22.78 -22.94
C GLU A 12 -28.06 21.62 -22.65
N LEU A 13 -28.08 20.59 -23.49
CA LEU A 13 -27.16 19.48 -23.36
C LEU A 13 -25.72 19.93 -23.59
N LEU A 14 -25.49 20.74 -24.61
CA LEU A 14 -24.18 21.28 -24.97
C LEU A 14 -23.62 22.17 -23.87
N ALA A 15 -24.44 23.00 -23.24
CA ALA A 15 -24.05 23.81 -22.09
C ALA A 15 -23.63 22.96 -20.88
N VAL A 16 -24.37 21.88 -20.58
CA VAL A 16 -24.05 20.98 -19.46
C VAL A 16 -22.70 20.27 -19.68
N ILE A 17 -22.47 19.70 -20.86
CA ILE A 17 -21.19 19.04 -21.15
C ILE A 17 -20.01 20.00 -21.12
N ALA A 18 -20.19 21.26 -21.55
CA ALA A 18 -19.17 22.29 -21.48
C ALA A 18 -18.78 22.57 -20.00
N ILE A 19 -19.78 22.72 -19.11
CA ILE A 19 -19.53 22.95 -17.68
C ILE A 19 -18.84 21.75 -17.03
N ILE A 20 -19.32 20.53 -17.30
CA ILE A 20 -18.71 19.30 -16.78
C ILE A 20 -17.25 19.18 -17.23
N SER A 21 -16.96 19.52 -18.50
CA SER A 21 -15.58 19.47 -19.04
C SER A 21 -14.63 20.41 -18.28
N ILE A 22 -15.08 21.61 -17.94
CA ILE A 22 -14.28 22.58 -17.17
C ILE A 22 -14.02 22.05 -15.75
N ILE A 23 -15.07 21.54 -15.10
CA ILE A 23 -14.94 20.98 -13.74
C ILE A 23 -13.99 19.78 -13.74
N ALA A 24 -14.13 18.87 -14.72
CA ALA A 24 -13.26 17.71 -14.85
C ALA A 24 -11.79 18.08 -15.07
N ALA A 25 -11.51 19.12 -15.87
CA ALA A 25 -10.15 19.59 -16.13
C ALA A 25 -9.44 20.06 -14.85
N ILE A 26 -10.16 20.67 -13.91
CA ILE A 26 -9.60 21.16 -12.65
C ILE A 26 -9.53 20.06 -11.59
N ALA A 27 -10.53 19.17 -11.55
CA ALA A 27 -10.65 18.14 -10.52
C ALA A 27 -9.68 16.96 -10.73
N THR A 28 -9.44 16.57 -11.99
CA THR A 28 -8.65 15.37 -12.32
C THR A 28 -7.24 15.35 -11.70
N PRO A 29 -6.40 16.40 -11.81
CA PRO A 29 -5.05 16.36 -11.24
C PRO A 29 -5.05 16.26 -9.72
N ASN A 30 -6.04 16.82 -9.04
CA ASN A 30 -6.17 16.76 -7.58
C ASN A 30 -6.59 15.36 -7.11
N VAL A 31 -7.51 14.73 -7.84
CA VAL A 31 -7.95 13.36 -7.54
C VAL A 31 -6.80 12.38 -7.71
N ILE A 32 -6.00 12.50 -8.77
CA ILE A 32 -4.84 11.63 -8.99
C ILE A 32 -3.81 11.75 -7.85
N LYS A 33 -3.53 12.98 -7.38
CA LYS A 33 -2.63 13.19 -6.24
C LYS A 33 -3.17 12.54 -4.96
N LEU A 34 -4.48 12.64 -4.73
CA LEU A 34 -5.12 12.05 -3.56
C LEU A 34 -5.06 10.52 -3.60
N ILE A 35 -5.31 9.91 -4.76
CA ILE A 35 -5.20 8.46 -4.96
C ILE A 35 -3.77 7.98 -4.70
N ASN A 36 -2.78 8.68 -5.26
CA ASN A 36 -1.37 8.32 -5.06
C ASN A 36 -0.99 8.40 -3.57
N LYS A 37 -1.39 9.46 -2.88
CA LYS A 37 -1.16 9.59 -1.44
C LYS A 37 -1.85 8.49 -0.65
N SER A 38 -3.09 8.15 -1.00
CA SER A 38 -3.83 7.05 -0.36
C SER A 38 -3.11 5.71 -0.53
N ASN A 39 -2.56 5.42 -1.71
CA ASN A 39 -1.81 4.19 -1.96
C ASN A 39 -0.49 4.16 -1.16
N GLU A 40 0.21 5.29 -1.03
CA GLU A 40 1.41 5.41 -0.19
C GLU A 40 1.06 5.19 1.30
N ASP A 41 -0.05 5.76 1.77
CA ASP A 41 -0.53 5.58 3.15
C ASP A 41 -0.88 4.12 3.42
N GLN A 42 -1.50 3.45 2.46
CA GLN A 42 -1.89 2.05 2.55
C GLN A 42 -0.66 1.14 2.65
N ILE A 43 0.29 1.22 1.69
CA ILE A 43 1.47 0.35 1.70
C ILE A 43 2.31 0.55 2.97
N TYR A 44 2.41 1.78 3.46
CA TYR A 44 3.12 2.09 4.70
C TYR A 44 2.42 1.49 5.93
N SER A 45 1.11 1.63 6.02
CA SER A 45 0.31 1.06 7.11
C SER A 45 0.35 -0.46 7.12
N ASP A 46 0.23 -1.07 5.94
CA ASP A 46 0.27 -2.52 5.77
C ASP A 46 1.66 -3.09 6.08
N ALA A 47 2.74 -2.37 5.75
CA ALA A 47 4.09 -2.74 6.14
C ALA A 47 4.26 -2.80 7.67
N LYS A 48 3.78 -1.80 8.38
CA LYS A 48 3.81 -1.79 9.86
C LYS A 48 2.97 -2.91 10.46
N LEU A 49 1.79 -3.15 9.89
CA LEU A 49 0.92 -4.23 10.33
C LEU A 49 1.56 -5.60 10.11
N ALA A 50 2.17 -5.82 8.94
CA ALA A 50 2.86 -7.05 8.61
C ALA A 50 4.03 -7.34 9.58
N ILE A 51 4.86 -6.34 9.87
CA ILE A 51 5.94 -6.47 10.86
C ILE A 51 5.37 -6.83 12.24
N SER A 52 4.30 -6.17 12.67
CA SER A 52 3.66 -6.45 13.96
C SER A 52 3.12 -7.89 14.04
N LYS A 53 2.50 -8.36 12.96
CA LYS A 53 2.01 -9.75 12.84
C LYS A 53 3.16 -10.76 12.80
N ALA A 54 4.24 -10.45 12.06
CA ALA A 54 5.45 -11.27 12.02
C ALA A 54 6.09 -11.41 13.41
N LYS A 55 6.16 -10.32 14.17
CA LYS A 55 6.64 -10.36 15.56
C LYS A 55 5.82 -11.29 16.44
N TYR A 56 4.50 -11.23 16.32
CA TYR A 56 3.61 -12.12 17.07
C TYR A 56 3.81 -13.59 16.68
N LYS A 57 3.83 -13.86 15.35
CA LYS A 57 4.00 -15.22 14.80
C LYS A 57 5.38 -15.77 15.16
N TYR A 58 6.44 -14.98 15.02
CA TYR A 58 7.80 -15.38 15.37
C TYR A 58 7.95 -15.72 16.85
N ARG A 59 7.39 -14.94 17.78
CA ARG A 59 7.41 -15.25 19.21
C ARG A 59 6.71 -16.57 19.54
N LYS A 60 5.62 -16.87 18.86
CA LYS A 60 4.88 -18.12 19.01
C LYS A 60 5.71 -19.31 18.50
N ASP A 61 6.35 -19.13 17.34
CA ASP A 61 7.17 -20.16 16.70
C ASP A 61 8.53 -20.35 17.39
N SER A 62 9.10 -19.27 17.97
CA SER A 62 10.42 -19.29 18.65
C SER A 62 10.40 -20.08 19.96
N ALA A 63 9.24 -20.42 20.51
CA ALA A 63 9.12 -21.36 21.62
C ALA A 63 9.63 -22.76 21.24
N THR A 64 9.73 -23.06 19.94
CA THR A 64 10.16 -24.36 19.42
C THR A 64 11.44 -24.30 18.58
N ASN A 65 11.72 -23.17 17.88
CA ASN A 65 12.88 -23.00 17.00
C ASN A 65 13.31 -21.53 16.98
N ASN A 66 14.58 -21.27 17.29
CA ASN A 66 15.16 -19.93 17.38
C ASN A 66 15.98 -19.57 16.10
N GLU A 67 15.45 -19.93 14.93
CA GLU A 67 16.10 -19.78 13.64
C GLU A 67 15.59 -18.54 12.88
N ASP A 68 16.40 -18.09 11.91
CA ASP A 68 16.01 -17.09 10.94
C ASP A 68 14.77 -17.54 10.16
N LYS A 69 13.83 -16.64 9.91
CA LYS A 69 12.56 -16.99 9.29
C LYS A 69 12.04 -15.92 8.34
N ASP A 70 11.41 -16.36 7.28
CA ASP A 70 10.72 -15.51 6.32
C ASP A 70 9.23 -15.82 6.36
N TYR A 71 8.42 -14.76 6.41
CA TYR A 71 6.97 -14.85 6.35
C TYR A 71 6.49 -14.14 5.09
N LEU A 72 5.74 -14.81 4.24
CA LEU A 72 5.09 -14.18 3.11
C LEU A 72 4.03 -13.18 3.59
N ILE A 73 3.81 -12.13 2.81
CA ILE A 73 2.92 -11.05 3.21
C ILE A 73 1.46 -11.51 3.34
N ASP A 74 1.03 -12.42 2.47
CA ASP A 74 -0.31 -13.02 2.45
C ASP A 74 -0.62 -13.90 3.68
N GLU A 75 0.44 -14.43 4.32
CA GLU A 75 0.30 -15.15 5.58
C GLU A 75 0.11 -14.24 6.80
N LEU A 76 0.45 -12.97 6.67
CA LEU A 76 0.50 -11.99 7.75
C LEU A 76 -0.70 -11.06 7.74
N ILE A 77 -1.07 -10.57 6.57
CA ILE A 77 -2.16 -9.60 6.40
C ILE A 77 -3.05 -10.00 5.22
N ASP A 78 -4.25 -9.45 5.20
CA ASP A 78 -5.12 -9.56 4.04
C ASP A 78 -4.56 -8.74 2.87
N THR A 79 -4.31 -9.42 1.75
CA THR A 79 -3.73 -8.84 0.53
C THR A 79 -4.74 -8.73 -0.62
N GLU A 80 -5.99 -9.17 -0.42
CA GLU A 80 -7.00 -9.20 -1.45
C GLU A 80 -7.28 -7.80 -2.01
N GLY A 81 -7.22 -7.67 -3.33
CA GLY A 81 -7.45 -6.40 -4.03
C GLY A 81 -6.34 -5.34 -3.90
N LYS A 82 -5.26 -5.60 -3.16
CA LYS A 82 -4.19 -4.62 -2.92
C LYS A 82 -3.06 -4.66 -3.94
N GLY A 83 -3.00 -5.70 -4.78
CA GLY A 83 -2.01 -5.84 -5.86
C GLY A 83 -0.57 -5.97 -5.36
N TYR A 84 -0.36 -6.58 -4.19
CA TYR A 84 0.98 -6.85 -3.70
C TYR A 84 1.65 -7.97 -4.49
N ASP A 85 2.95 -7.81 -4.70
CA ASP A 85 3.79 -8.84 -5.30
C ASP A 85 3.84 -10.08 -4.40
N ILE A 86 3.73 -11.26 -5.00
CA ILE A 86 3.77 -12.54 -4.29
C ILE A 86 5.10 -12.82 -3.58
N THR A 87 6.16 -12.09 -3.95
CA THR A 87 7.48 -12.17 -3.30
C THR A 87 7.58 -11.24 -2.08
N SER A 88 6.54 -10.47 -1.80
CA SER A 88 6.50 -9.59 -0.62
C SER A 88 6.57 -10.40 0.67
N CYS A 89 7.47 -10.03 1.56
CA CYS A 89 7.74 -10.81 2.78
C CYS A 89 8.24 -9.95 3.94
N VAL A 90 8.15 -10.51 5.14
CA VAL A 90 8.86 -10.02 6.32
C VAL A 90 9.95 -11.02 6.69
N ASN A 91 11.19 -10.57 6.70
CA ASN A 91 12.33 -11.36 7.15
C ASN A 91 12.57 -11.13 8.65
N VAL A 92 12.86 -12.20 9.34
CA VAL A 92 13.28 -12.18 10.74
C VAL A 92 14.66 -12.79 10.82
N ARG A 93 15.63 -12.01 11.24
CA ARG A 93 17.04 -12.40 11.34
C ARG A 93 17.61 -12.02 12.69
N LYS A 94 18.65 -12.72 13.12
CA LYS A 94 19.47 -12.28 14.24
C LYS A 94 20.64 -11.47 13.74
N ASP A 95 20.86 -10.32 14.36
CA ASP A 95 22.09 -9.54 14.12
C ASP A 95 23.31 -10.20 14.79
N GLY A 96 24.50 -9.65 14.51
CA GLY A 96 25.76 -10.16 15.09
C GLY A 96 25.84 -10.06 16.62
N THR A 97 24.89 -9.38 17.26
CA THR A 97 24.79 -9.25 18.73
C THR A 97 23.72 -10.16 19.33
N GLY A 98 22.99 -10.90 18.48
CA GLY A 98 21.93 -11.82 18.89
C GLY A 98 20.55 -11.17 19.03
N ASN A 99 20.41 -9.88 18.69
CA ASN A 99 19.10 -9.22 18.68
C ASN A 99 18.29 -9.62 17.45
N VAL A 100 16.98 -9.74 17.61
CA VAL A 100 16.07 -10.05 16.51
C VAL A 100 15.76 -8.77 15.73
N VAL A 101 16.10 -8.76 14.44
CA VAL A 101 15.84 -7.68 13.50
C VAL A 101 14.73 -8.11 12.54
N TYR A 102 13.76 -7.24 12.37
CA TYR A 102 12.66 -7.41 11.42
C TYR A 102 12.87 -6.48 10.24
N SER A 103 12.85 -7.01 9.04
CA SER A 103 12.89 -6.22 7.80
C SER A 103 11.77 -6.66 6.87
N ILE A 104 11.27 -5.72 6.07
CA ILE A 104 10.15 -5.96 5.16
C ILE A 104 10.52 -5.60 3.73
N TYR A 105 10.10 -6.43 2.83
CA TYR A 105 9.92 -6.12 1.42
C TYR A 105 8.44 -6.24 1.09
N ILE A 106 7.84 -5.15 0.64
CA ILE A 106 6.45 -5.12 0.15
C ILE A 106 6.40 -4.26 -1.12
N ALA A 107 5.80 -4.78 -2.15
CA ALA A 107 5.79 -4.13 -3.45
C ALA A 107 4.42 -4.26 -4.14
N THR A 108 4.10 -3.23 -4.92
CA THR A 108 3.02 -3.19 -5.89
C THR A 108 3.60 -2.82 -7.25
N ASP A 109 2.79 -2.68 -8.27
CA ASP A 109 3.23 -2.21 -9.59
C ASP A 109 3.87 -0.81 -9.55
N LYS A 110 3.45 0.05 -8.61
CA LYS A 110 3.83 1.48 -8.56
C LYS A 110 4.74 1.84 -7.40
N TYR A 111 4.72 1.09 -6.32
CA TYR A 111 5.41 1.43 -5.07
C TYR A 111 6.09 0.21 -4.48
N SER A 112 7.18 0.44 -3.75
CA SER A 112 7.80 -0.61 -2.93
C SER A 112 8.39 -0.03 -1.65
N ILE A 113 8.49 -0.88 -0.62
CA ILE A 113 9.30 -0.67 0.58
C ILE A 113 10.31 -1.81 0.60
N GLY A 114 11.62 -1.47 0.66
CA GLY A 114 12.68 -2.43 0.49
C GLY A 114 12.95 -2.80 -0.97
N ASN A 115 13.98 -3.60 -1.21
CA ASN A 115 14.43 -3.97 -2.57
C ASN A 115 14.08 -5.41 -2.94
N ALA A 116 14.15 -6.33 -2.00
CA ALA A 116 13.84 -7.74 -2.19
C ALA A 116 13.62 -8.43 -0.84
N CYS A 117 13.02 -9.61 -0.86
CA CYS A 117 12.96 -10.48 0.31
C CYS A 117 14.39 -10.87 0.73
N GLY A 118 14.75 -10.65 1.99
CA GLY A 118 16.14 -10.80 2.49
C GLY A 118 16.97 -9.51 2.47
N ASN A 119 16.58 -8.50 1.69
CA ASN A 119 17.20 -7.17 1.64
C ASN A 119 16.13 -6.08 1.75
N GLY A 120 15.26 -6.23 2.73
CA GLY A 120 14.15 -5.32 3.00
C GLY A 120 14.56 -4.12 3.86
N THR A 121 13.61 -3.18 3.99
CA THR A 121 13.75 -2.05 4.92
C THR A 121 13.49 -2.53 6.35
N THR A 122 14.38 -2.18 7.27
CA THR A 122 14.23 -2.59 8.68
C THR A 122 13.10 -1.82 9.36
N GLU A 123 12.53 -2.41 10.41
CA GLU A 123 11.52 -1.73 11.24
C GLU A 123 12.05 -0.41 11.82
N ALA A 124 13.33 -0.38 12.22
CA ALA A 124 13.95 0.83 12.74
C ALA A 124 13.94 1.95 11.69
N GLN A 125 14.28 1.66 10.43
CA GLN A 125 14.21 2.62 9.33
C GLN A 125 12.77 3.09 9.07
N ILE A 126 11.79 2.17 9.05
CA ILE A 126 10.38 2.53 8.88
C ILE A 126 9.90 3.49 9.97
N ASN A 127 10.32 3.28 11.21
CA ASN A 127 9.94 4.12 12.34
C ASN A 127 10.65 5.48 12.34
N THR A 128 11.88 5.54 11.82
CA THR A 128 12.69 6.77 11.76
C THR A 128 12.35 7.60 10.53
N ASP A 129 12.33 6.97 9.35
CA ASP A 129 12.23 7.66 8.06
C ASP A 129 10.78 7.84 7.62
N GLY A 130 9.84 7.15 8.29
CA GLY A 130 8.41 7.25 7.98
C GLY A 130 8.12 6.81 6.55
N LYS A 131 7.40 7.64 5.78
CA LYS A 131 7.02 7.34 4.40
C LYS A 131 8.15 7.54 3.39
N GLU A 132 9.28 8.12 3.79
CA GLU A 132 10.45 8.31 2.92
C GLU A 132 11.07 6.97 2.49
N VAL A 133 10.76 5.87 3.21
CA VAL A 133 11.15 4.51 2.83
C VAL A 133 10.41 3.97 1.59
N ILE A 134 9.36 4.67 1.12
CA ILE A 134 8.58 4.26 -0.04
C ILE A 134 9.30 4.70 -1.31
N THR A 135 9.62 3.73 -2.16
CA THR A 135 10.17 3.97 -3.49
C THR A 135 9.06 3.90 -4.54
N LYS A 136 8.99 4.91 -5.41
CA LYS A 136 8.12 4.91 -6.59
C LYS A 136 8.86 4.21 -7.73
N LYS A 137 8.17 3.27 -8.38
CA LYS A 137 8.67 2.55 -9.55
C LYS A 137 8.37 3.30 -10.83
#